data_00d39c9b49b0438078c873350d4f2223
#
_entry.id   00d39c9b49b0438078c873350d4f2223
#
_cell.length_a   1.000
_cell.length_b   1.000
_cell.length_c   1.000
_cell.angle_alpha   90.00
_cell.angle_beta   90.00
_cell.angle_gamma   90.00
#
_symmetry.space_group_name_H-M   'P 1'
#
loop_
_entity.id
_entity.type
_entity.pdbx_description
1 polymer ?
#
loop_
_entity_poly.entity_id
_entity_poly.type
_entity_poly.pdbx_seq_one_letter_code
_entity_poly.pdbx_strand_id
1 'polypeptide(L)'
;MKKDLYTLNTDNEFQQLIRPLTSDERKQLEANIVADGCRDPITVWNGIIIDGHNRYEICHKHNIPFNIHKMNFDSREDVIQWICANQLGRRNISEEARKFLIGKQYETEKVINARRNEMGYNQYKKADKKVPFGKVVADIEKAPPFSSHKTAIRIAEENHVSEGTVQKYGFYSRAIDAIDKKSPKMVAKILSGKYKISYNNIMELAKLSADEIERIYERIEQKEQSYVPYSNSRQVFIEERKGANETRFKPEKLEGTTVKDMPVFDPDAEISSLRLTVPSWTSSIERVMNKTDFEKTTKSARKSLIDVLLIMQHKILELLSKLKED
;
A
#
# COMPACT_ATOMS: atom_id res chain seq x y z
N MET A 1 -18.00 28.80 -36.30
CA MET A 1 -18.12 29.11 -34.86
C MET A 1 -17.09 28.29 -34.13
N LYS A 2 -16.02 28.87 -33.55
CA LYS A 2 -15.13 28.20 -32.65
C LYS A 2 -15.95 27.83 -31.41
N LYS A 3 -16.19 26.55 -31.15
CA LYS A 3 -16.72 26.10 -29.86
C LYS A 3 -15.61 26.39 -28.83
N ASP A 4 -15.89 27.25 -27.89
CA ASP A 4 -14.98 27.50 -26.78
C ASP A 4 -14.75 26.15 -26.05
N LEU A 5 -13.49 25.76 -25.95
CA LEU A 5 -13.11 24.57 -25.20
C LEU A 5 -13.33 24.84 -23.71
N TYR A 6 -13.99 23.90 -23.01
CA TYR A 6 -14.13 24.01 -21.57
C TYR A 6 -12.76 24.01 -20.90
N THR A 7 -12.52 25.01 -20.07
CA THR A 7 -11.36 25.07 -19.20
C THR A 7 -11.66 24.23 -17.94
N LEU A 8 -10.95 23.14 -17.75
CA LEU A 8 -11.08 22.26 -16.60
C LEU A 8 -9.83 22.32 -15.72
N ASN A 9 -10.01 22.12 -14.44
CA ASN A 9 -8.90 22.07 -13.50
C ASN A 9 -8.33 20.64 -13.41
N THR A 10 -7.03 20.54 -13.16
CA THR A 10 -6.34 19.27 -12.87
C THR A 10 -5.93 19.25 -11.41
N ASP A 11 -5.97 18.08 -10.80
CA ASP A 11 -5.50 17.84 -9.44
C ASP A 11 -4.37 16.81 -9.49
N ASN A 12 -3.24 17.16 -8.90
CA ASN A 12 -2.02 16.34 -8.97
C ASN A 12 -2.23 14.97 -8.32
N GLU A 13 -2.93 14.88 -7.18
CA GLU A 13 -3.20 13.61 -6.52
C GLU A 13 -4.09 12.71 -7.38
N PHE A 14 -5.13 13.28 -8.01
CA PHE A 14 -6.00 12.50 -8.91
C PHE A 14 -5.25 12.03 -10.16
N GLN A 15 -4.37 12.88 -10.70
CA GLN A 15 -3.57 12.53 -11.86
C GLN A 15 -2.58 11.39 -11.57
N GLN A 16 -1.97 11.37 -10.38
CA GLN A 16 -1.04 10.32 -9.94
C GLN A 16 -1.69 8.94 -9.79
N LEU A 17 -2.98 8.89 -9.45
CA LEU A 17 -3.72 7.64 -9.39
C LEU A 17 -3.94 7.01 -10.77
N ILE A 18 -3.75 7.78 -11.84
CA ILE A 18 -3.94 7.34 -13.21
C ILE A 18 -2.58 6.92 -13.79
N ARG A 19 -2.51 5.69 -14.30
CA ARG A 19 -1.30 5.21 -14.96
C ARG A 19 -0.86 6.17 -16.07
N PRO A 20 0.40 6.65 -16.05
CA PRO A 20 0.93 7.42 -17.16
C PRO A 20 1.02 6.53 -18.42
N LEU A 21 0.66 7.10 -19.56
CA LEU A 21 0.81 6.44 -20.84
C LEU A 21 2.29 6.35 -21.22
N THR A 22 2.66 5.28 -21.90
CA THR A 22 3.95 5.21 -22.59
C THR A 22 3.97 6.20 -23.76
N SER A 23 5.16 6.52 -24.26
CA SER A 23 5.31 7.42 -25.41
C SER A 23 4.50 6.96 -26.63
N ASP A 24 4.51 5.64 -26.89
CA ASP A 24 3.83 5.08 -28.05
C ASP A 24 2.30 5.00 -27.85
N GLU A 25 1.84 4.64 -26.64
CA GLU A 25 0.41 4.72 -26.28
C GLU A 25 -0.11 6.16 -26.42
N ARG A 26 0.68 7.16 -25.99
CA ARG A 26 0.31 8.57 -26.12
C ARG A 26 0.23 9.02 -27.57
N LYS A 27 1.20 8.66 -28.41
CA LYS A 27 1.22 8.96 -29.85
C LYS A 27 0.02 8.32 -30.54
N GLN A 28 -0.29 7.06 -30.22
CA GLN A 28 -1.44 6.35 -30.79
C GLN A 28 -2.76 7.00 -30.39
N LEU A 29 -2.90 7.36 -29.09
CA LEU A 29 -4.08 8.05 -28.61
C LEU A 29 -4.25 9.42 -29.29
N GLU A 30 -3.17 10.17 -29.46
CA GLU A 30 -3.15 11.46 -30.14
C GLU A 30 -3.57 11.32 -31.60
N ALA A 31 -3.01 10.34 -32.33
CA ALA A 31 -3.39 10.07 -33.72
C ALA A 31 -4.88 9.70 -33.84
N ASN A 32 -5.40 8.88 -32.95
CA ASN A 32 -6.82 8.50 -32.97
C ASN A 32 -7.74 9.69 -32.68
N ILE A 33 -7.39 10.54 -31.71
CA ILE A 33 -8.20 11.72 -31.35
C ILE A 33 -8.17 12.76 -32.50
N VAL A 34 -7.04 12.93 -33.16
CA VAL A 34 -6.92 13.83 -34.30
C VAL A 34 -7.73 13.33 -35.50
N ALA A 35 -7.73 12.02 -35.74
CA ALA A 35 -8.47 11.42 -36.87
C ALA A 35 -9.99 11.38 -36.64
N ASP A 36 -10.41 10.95 -35.46
CA ASP A 36 -11.80 10.56 -35.17
C ASP A 36 -12.52 11.50 -34.18
N GLY A 37 -11.80 12.45 -33.61
CA GLY A 37 -12.29 13.27 -32.50
C GLY A 37 -12.24 12.56 -31.14
N CYS A 38 -12.60 13.27 -30.08
CA CYS A 38 -12.67 12.72 -28.74
C CYS A 38 -14.00 11.98 -28.52
N ARG A 39 -13.99 10.65 -28.67
CA ARG A 39 -15.19 9.80 -28.57
C ARG A 39 -15.70 9.68 -27.13
N ASP A 40 -14.78 9.40 -26.19
CA ASP A 40 -15.13 9.23 -24.79
C ASP A 40 -15.14 10.56 -24.06
N PRO A 41 -16.14 10.83 -23.20
CA PRO A 41 -16.19 12.07 -22.44
C PRO A 41 -15.06 12.16 -21.43
N ILE A 42 -14.72 13.39 -21.04
CA ILE A 42 -13.83 13.67 -19.90
C ILE A 42 -14.68 13.69 -18.66
N THR A 43 -14.33 12.84 -17.67
CA THR A 43 -15.10 12.75 -16.43
C THR A 43 -14.58 13.77 -15.42
N VAL A 44 -15.51 14.52 -14.82
CA VAL A 44 -15.17 15.60 -13.89
C VAL A 44 -16.02 15.57 -12.62
N TRP A 45 -15.42 16.05 -11.54
CA TRP A 45 -16.07 16.35 -10.27
C TRP A 45 -15.75 17.79 -9.87
N ASN A 46 -16.79 18.60 -9.65
CA ASN A 46 -16.64 20.03 -9.31
C ASN A 46 -15.68 20.83 -10.25
N GLY A 47 -15.68 20.49 -11.55
CA GLY A 47 -14.79 21.13 -12.52
C GLY A 47 -13.35 20.61 -12.54
N ILE A 48 -13.03 19.61 -11.70
CA ILE A 48 -11.73 18.95 -11.64
C ILE A 48 -11.81 17.65 -12.43
N ILE A 49 -10.81 17.37 -13.26
CA ILE A 49 -10.73 16.14 -14.04
C ILE A 49 -10.43 14.97 -13.11
N ILE A 50 -11.24 13.90 -13.20
CA ILE A 50 -11.08 12.64 -12.45
C ILE A 50 -10.79 11.44 -13.35
N ASP A 51 -11.12 11.52 -14.65
CA ASP A 51 -10.64 10.61 -15.70
C ASP A 51 -10.57 11.33 -17.04
N GLY A 52 -9.59 10.94 -17.86
CA GLY A 52 -9.40 11.49 -19.20
C GLY A 52 -8.37 12.63 -19.29
N HIS A 53 -7.45 12.78 -18.36
CA HIS A 53 -6.39 13.80 -18.37
C HIS A 53 -5.64 13.85 -19.71
N ASN A 54 -5.19 12.71 -20.23
CA ASN A 54 -4.49 12.66 -21.51
C ASN A 54 -5.38 13.09 -22.69
N ARG A 55 -6.68 12.70 -22.69
CA ARG A 55 -7.63 13.14 -23.72
C ARG A 55 -7.82 14.66 -23.67
N TYR A 56 -7.95 15.22 -22.45
CA TYR A 56 -8.08 16.66 -22.25
C TYR A 56 -6.88 17.43 -22.78
N GLU A 57 -5.66 17.00 -22.44
CA GLU A 57 -4.42 17.65 -22.93
C GLU A 57 -4.33 17.61 -24.45
N ILE A 58 -4.63 16.47 -25.08
CA ILE A 58 -4.59 16.30 -26.54
C ILE A 58 -5.66 17.16 -27.22
N CYS A 59 -6.88 17.16 -26.69
CA CYS A 59 -7.96 17.99 -27.24
C CYS A 59 -7.63 19.47 -27.17
N HIS A 60 -7.05 19.94 -26.07
CA HIS A 60 -6.59 21.32 -25.95
C HIS A 60 -5.47 21.65 -26.93
N LYS A 61 -4.48 20.77 -27.08
CA LYS A 61 -3.34 20.94 -28.00
C LYS A 61 -3.79 21.10 -29.44
N HIS A 62 -4.80 20.34 -29.86
CA HIS A 62 -5.28 20.30 -31.24
C HIS A 62 -6.59 21.05 -31.48
N ASN A 63 -7.12 21.74 -30.46
CA ASN A 63 -8.40 22.46 -30.52
C ASN A 63 -9.58 21.56 -30.94
N ILE A 64 -9.60 20.29 -30.46
CA ILE A 64 -10.64 19.32 -30.74
C ILE A 64 -11.73 19.41 -29.67
N PRO A 65 -13.01 19.52 -30.03
CA PRO A 65 -14.11 19.55 -29.08
C PRO A 65 -14.24 18.21 -28.35
N PHE A 66 -14.63 18.25 -27.08
CA PHE A 66 -14.88 17.08 -26.25
C PHE A 66 -16.15 17.23 -25.43
N ASN A 67 -16.70 16.10 -25.00
CA ASN A 67 -17.84 16.06 -24.08
C ASN A 67 -17.36 15.90 -22.65
N ILE A 68 -18.18 16.39 -21.70
CA ILE A 68 -17.91 16.31 -20.25
C ILE A 68 -18.98 15.39 -19.63
N HIS A 69 -18.53 14.44 -18.81
CA HIS A 69 -19.38 13.64 -17.91
C HIS A 69 -19.18 14.11 -16.49
N LYS A 70 -20.22 14.74 -15.91
CA LYS A 70 -20.16 15.23 -14.52
C LYS A 70 -20.57 14.12 -13.57
N MET A 71 -19.76 13.88 -12.56
CA MET A 71 -20.07 12.98 -11.46
C MET A 71 -20.18 13.77 -10.15
N ASN A 72 -21.01 13.29 -9.24
CA ASN A 72 -21.20 13.88 -7.93
C ASN A 72 -20.66 12.90 -6.87
N PHE A 73 -19.80 13.42 -6.00
CA PHE A 73 -19.27 12.71 -4.85
C PHE A 73 -19.36 13.62 -3.63
N ASP A 74 -19.61 13.03 -2.47
CA ASP A 74 -19.78 13.78 -1.22
C ASP A 74 -18.45 14.28 -0.65
N SER A 75 -17.36 13.57 -0.94
CA SER A 75 -16.02 13.91 -0.44
C SER A 75 -14.92 13.65 -1.47
N ARG A 76 -13.75 14.25 -1.22
CA ARG A 76 -12.53 14.00 -2.00
C ARG A 76 -12.11 12.54 -1.91
N GLU A 77 -12.30 11.94 -0.76
CA GLU A 77 -11.96 10.55 -0.50
C GLU A 77 -12.83 9.58 -1.33
N ASP A 78 -14.10 9.90 -1.52
CA ASP A 78 -14.98 9.12 -2.40
C ASP A 78 -14.53 9.18 -3.85
N VAL A 79 -14.03 10.35 -4.30
CA VAL A 79 -13.42 10.48 -5.63
C VAL A 79 -12.18 9.61 -5.76
N ILE A 80 -11.29 9.61 -4.76
CA ILE A 80 -10.08 8.77 -4.77
C ILE A 80 -10.47 7.29 -4.83
N GLN A 81 -11.46 6.85 -4.05
CA GLN A 81 -11.98 5.49 -4.09
C GLN A 81 -12.47 5.11 -5.49
N TRP A 82 -13.25 5.98 -6.09
CA TRP A 82 -13.77 5.76 -7.45
C TRP A 82 -12.65 5.67 -8.49
N ILE A 83 -11.66 6.59 -8.45
CA ILE A 83 -10.52 6.57 -9.36
C ILE A 83 -9.74 5.26 -9.20
N CYS A 84 -9.43 4.86 -7.96
CA CYS A 84 -8.72 3.62 -7.68
C CYS A 84 -9.46 2.40 -8.24
N ALA A 85 -10.76 2.27 -7.97
CA ALA A 85 -11.59 1.17 -8.46
C ALA A 85 -11.63 1.14 -10.00
N ASN A 86 -11.81 2.31 -10.66
CA ASN A 86 -11.82 2.43 -12.10
C ASN A 86 -10.48 2.03 -12.73
N GLN A 87 -9.35 2.42 -12.11
CA GLN A 87 -8.01 2.04 -12.60
C GLN A 87 -7.71 0.56 -12.37
N LEU A 88 -8.11 -0.01 -11.23
CA LEU A 88 -7.94 -1.45 -10.93
C LEU A 88 -8.71 -2.35 -11.90
N GLY A 89 -9.81 -1.89 -12.47
CA GLY A 89 -10.57 -2.59 -13.51
C GLY A 89 -9.90 -2.61 -14.89
N ARG A 90 -8.83 -1.85 -15.12
CA ARG A 90 -8.13 -1.79 -16.41
C ARG A 90 -7.22 -3.01 -16.61
N ARG A 91 -7.18 -3.55 -17.85
CA ARG A 91 -6.37 -4.75 -18.17
C ARG A 91 -4.86 -4.51 -18.14
N ASN A 92 -4.40 -3.30 -18.42
CA ASN A 92 -2.99 -2.96 -18.62
C ASN A 92 -2.40 -2.21 -17.42
N ILE A 93 -2.70 -2.64 -16.20
CA ILE A 93 -2.12 -2.06 -15.00
C ILE A 93 -0.83 -2.79 -14.62
N SER A 94 0.24 -2.03 -14.29
CA SER A 94 1.47 -2.63 -13.77
C SER A 94 1.23 -3.19 -12.37
N GLU A 95 2.04 -4.18 -11.97
CA GLU A 95 1.95 -4.76 -10.63
C GLU A 95 2.22 -3.71 -9.54
N GLU A 96 3.15 -2.79 -9.77
CA GLU A 96 3.48 -1.72 -8.84
C GLU A 96 2.33 -0.71 -8.70
N ALA A 97 1.69 -0.33 -9.81
CA ALA A 97 0.50 0.52 -9.78
C ALA A 97 -0.67 -0.20 -9.08
N ARG A 98 -0.85 -1.52 -9.31
CA ARG A 98 -1.86 -2.30 -8.62
C ARG A 98 -1.68 -2.28 -7.11
N LYS A 99 -0.46 -2.53 -6.61
CA LYS A 99 -0.12 -2.45 -5.18
C LYS A 99 -0.42 -1.08 -4.60
N PHE A 100 -0.03 -0.03 -5.32
CA PHE A 100 -0.26 1.36 -4.93
C PHE A 100 -1.75 1.68 -4.81
N LEU A 101 -2.56 1.33 -5.81
CA LEU A 101 -3.99 1.63 -5.83
C LEU A 101 -4.78 0.86 -4.78
N ILE A 102 -4.48 -0.43 -4.56
CA ILE A 102 -5.10 -1.21 -3.47
C ILE A 102 -4.74 -0.60 -2.11
N GLY A 103 -3.48 -0.22 -1.92
CA GLY A 103 -3.03 0.45 -0.71
C GLY A 103 -3.70 1.82 -0.50
N LYS A 104 -3.87 2.58 -1.58
CA LYS A 104 -4.54 3.89 -1.55
C LYS A 104 -6.03 3.75 -1.20
N GLN A 105 -6.73 2.77 -1.77
CA GLN A 105 -8.11 2.45 -1.36
C GLN A 105 -8.19 2.16 0.15
N TYR A 106 -7.30 1.31 0.66
CA TYR A 106 -7.29 0.94 2.07
C TYR A 106 -7.05 2.14 2.99
N GLU A 107 -6.04 2.97 2.70
CA GLU A 107 -5.73 4.15 3.52
C GLU A 107 -6.85 5.21 3.44
N THR A 108 -7.42 5.44 2.27
CA THR A 108 -8.52 6.39 2.08
C THR A 108 -9.78 5.96 2.82
N GLU A 109 -10.13 4.68 2.77
CA GLU A 109 -11.31 4.17 3.49
C GLU A 109 -11.13 4.24 5.01
N LYS A 110 -9.92 4.10 5.52
CA LYS A 110 -9.63 4.36 6.95
C LYS A 110 -9.95 5.80 7.34
N VAL A 111 -9.63 6.77 6.47
CA VAL A 111 -9.95 8.19 6.71
C VAL A 111 -11.47 8.41 6.71
N ILE A 112 -12.19 7.85 5.73
CA ILE A 112 -13.65 7.92 5.68
C ILE A 112 -14.27 7.34 6.94
N ASN A 113 -13.79 6.17 7.37
CA ASN A 113 -14.30 5.49 8.57
C ASN A 113 -13.97 6.25 9.87
N ALA A 114 -12.78 6.85 9.96
CA ALA A 114 -12.41 7.69 11.10
C ALA A 114 -13.35 8.90 11.23
N ARG A 115 -13.63 9.61 10.13
CA ARG A 115 -14.59 10.73 10.12
C ARG A 115 -16.00 10.30 10.51
N ARG A 116 -16.47 9.15 10.02
CA ARG A 116 -17.77 8.60 10.41
C ARG A 116 -17.84 8.32 11.91
N ASN A 117 -16.75 7.78 12.49
CA ASN A 117 -16.66 7.52 13.93
C ASN A 117 -16.63 8.82 14.75
N GLU A 118 -15.91 9.86 14.29
CA GLU A 118 -15.87 11.18 14.93
C GLU A 118 -17.25 11.88 14.90
N MET A 119 -18.01 11.71 13.84
CA MET A 119 -19.39 12.20 13.72
C MET A 119 -20.41 11.45 14.61
N GLY A 120 -19.95 10.53 15.47
CA GLY A 120 -20.78 9.84 16.44
C GLY A 120 -21.46 8.57 15.89
N TYR A 121 -21.08 8.10 14.72
CA TYR A 121 -21.47 6.78 14.20
C TYR A 121 -20.76 5.65 14.94
N ASN A 122 -20.86 5.64 16.26
CA ASN A 122 -20.31 4.58 17.06
C ASN A 122 -21.34 3.45 17.12
N GLN A 123 -21.01 2.26 16.63
CA GLN A 123 -21.88 1.07 16.59
C GLN A 123 -22.48 0.67 17.95
N TYR A 124 -21.97 1.23 19.04
CA TYR A 124 -22.42 0.99 20.43
C TYR A 124 -23.31 2.09 21.00
N LYS A 125 -23.49 3.23 20.34
CA LYS A 125 -24.49 4.21 20.72
C LYS A 125 -25.80 3.85 20.03
N LYS A 126 -26.79 3.37 20.80
CA LYS A 126 -28.17 3.39 20.36
C LYS A 126 -28.50 4.82 19.93
N ALA A 127 -28.95 4.97 18.68
CA ALA A 127 -29.30 6.26 18.13
C ALA A 127 -30.27 6.97 19.03
N ASP A 128 -29.82 7.98 19.76
CA ASP A 128 -30.74 8.97 20.36
C ASP A 128 -31.40 9.70 19.19
N LYS A 129 -32.73 9.52 19.10
CA LYS A 129 -33.62 10.00 18.05
C LYS A 129 -33.74 11.52 18.07
N LYS A 130 -32.71 12.29 17.82
CA LYS A 130 -32.82 13.73 17.57
C LYS A 130 -31.61 14.28 16.81
N VAL A 131 -31.53 14.01 15.51
CA VAL A 131 -30.84 14.93 14.57
C VAL A 131 -31.56 14.85 13.22
N PRO A 132 -32.15 15.93 12.70
CA PRO A 132 -32.78 15.92 11.39
C PRO A 132 -31.68 16.11 10.32
N PHE A 133 -31.03 15.04 9.92
CA PHE A 133 -30.22 15.00 8.72
C PHE A 133 -30.91 14.16 7.67
N GLY A 134 -31.16 14.77 6.52
CA GLY A 134 -31.92 14.23 5.42
C GLY A 134 -31.45 12.89 4.85
N LYS A 135 -31.91 12.47 3.71
CA LYS A 135 -31.77 11.19 3.01
C LYS A 135 -30.43 10.44 3.13
N VAL A 136 -29.33 11.11 3.46
CA VAL A 136 -28.00 10.54 3.67
C VAL A 136 -27.94 9.56 4.86
N VAL A 137 -28.77 9.77 5.89
CA VAL A 137 -28.77 8.93 7.11
C VAL A 137 -29.36 7.54 6.85
N ALA A 138 -30.34 7.43 5.97
CA ALA A 138 -31.02 6.17 5.68
C ALA A 138 -30.15 5.14 4.95
N ASP A 139 -29.21 5.61 4.12
CA ASP A 139 -28.27 4.75 3.39
C ASP A 139 -27.07 4.32 4.25
N ILE A 140 -26.74 5.11 5.28
CA ILE A 140 -25.65 4.83 6.22
C ILE A 140 -26.10 3.82 7.29
N GLU A 141 -27.38 3.82 7.70
CA GLU A 141 -27.92 2.83 8.65
C GLU A 141 -27.88 1.38 8.12
N LYS A 142 -27.80 1.18 6.82
CA LYS A 142 -27.65 -0.12 6.15
C LYS A 142 -26.20 -0.56 5.94
N ALA A 143 -25.24 0.30 6.20
CA ALA A 143 -23.83 -0.05 6.03
C ALA A 143 -23.35 -0.92 7.22
N PRO A 144 -22.61 -2.01 6.97
CA PRO A 144 -22.09 -2.85 8.03
C PRO A 144 -21.14 -2.08 8.95
N PRO A 145 -21.05 -2.44 10.24
CA PRO A 145 -20.19 -1.75 11.19
C PRO A 145 -18.72 -1.80 10.77
N PHE A 146 -18.11 -0.64 10.63
CA PHE A 146 -16.76 -0.48 10.09
C PHE A 146 -15.70 -0.71 11.18
N SER A 147 -14.97 -1.82 11.09
CA SER A 147 -13.65 -1.96 11.73
C SER A 147 -12.57 -1.93 10.65
N SER A 148 -11.38 -1.43 10.94
CA SER A 148 -10.24 -1.44 10.00
C SER A 148 -9.91 -2.85 9.49
N HIS A 149 -10.17 -3.86 10.31
CA HIS A 149 -10.06 -5.27 9.97
C HIS A 149 -11.10 -5.68 8.90
N LYS A 150 -12.35 -5.26 9.03
CA LYS A 150 -13.39 -5.55 8.01
C LYS A 150 -13.09 -4.89 6.67
N THR A 151 -12.56 -3.67 6.69
CA THR A 151 -12.11 -2.97 5.47
C THR A 151 -11.01 -3.74 4.75
N ALA A 152 -10.00 -4.20 5.49
CA ALA A 152 -8.91 -4.97 4.90
C ALA A 152 -9.39 -6.30 4.30
N ILE A 153 -10.31 -7.02 4.96
CA ILE A 153 -10.90 -8.27 4.46
C ILE A 153 -11.66 -7.98 3.16
N ARG A 154 -12.55 -6.99 3.13
CA ARG A 154 -13.34 -6.66 1.94
C ARG A 154 -12.47 -6.33 0.73
N ILE A 155 -11.47 -5.45 0.91
CA ILE A 155 -10.53 -5.08 -0.15
C ILE A 155 -9.69 -6.28 -0.59
N ALA A 156 -9.35 -7.18 0.34
CA ALA A 156 -8.62 -8.40 0.05
C ALA A 156 -9.42 -9.35 -0.86
N GLU A 157 -10.70 -9.56 -0.54
CA GLU A 157 -11.63 -10.37 -1.33
C GLU A 157 -11.85 -9.77 -2.73
N GLU A 158 -12.12 -8.46 -2.83
CA GLU A 158 -12.31 -7.75 -4.10
C GLU A 158 -11.09 -7.84 -5.02
N ASN A 159 -9.89 -7.88 -4.48
CA ASN A 159 -8.64 -7.86 -5.24
C ASN A 159 -7.91 -9.21 -5.28
N HIS A 160 -8.50 -10.27 -4.70
CA HIS A 160 -7.93 -11.62 -4.65
C HIS A 160 -6.53 -11.68 -4.00
N VAL A 161 -6.35 -10.97 -2.90
CA VAL A 161 -5.12 -10.95 -2.10
C VAL A 161 -5.41 -11.25 -0.63
N SER A 162 -4.39 -11.52 0.18
CA SER A 162 -4.60 -11.71 1.63
C SER A 162 -4.78 -10.36 2.35
N GLU A 163 -5.46 -10.37 3.49
CA GLU A 163 -5.63 -9.20 4.37
C GLU A 163 -4.27 -8.57 4.75
N GLY A 164 -3.30 -9.39 5.15
CA GLY A 164 -1.95 -8.92 5.46
C GLY A 164 -1.26 -8.26 4.25
N THR A 165 -1.60 -8.68 3.03
CA THR A 165 -1.13 -8.06 1.79
C THR A 165 -1.75 -6.68 1.60
N VAL A 166 -3.04 -6.50 1.86
CA VAL A 166 -3.71 -5.19 1.80
C VAL A 166 -3.06 -4.21 2.78
N GLN A 167 -2.78 -4.64 4.01
CA GLN A 167 -2.09 -3.81 5.00
C GLN A 167 -0.69 -3.41 4.53
N LYS A 168 0.09 -4.34 3.97
CA LYS A 168 1.40 -4.04 3.37
C LYS A 168 1.29 -3.05 2.22
N TYR A 169 0.28 -3.17 1.39
CA TYR A 169 0.04 -2.23 0.29
C TYR A 169 -0.37 -0.84 0.80
N GLY A 170 -1.05 -0.73 1.95
CA GLY A 170 -1.28 0.54 2.63
C GLY A 170 0.04 1.24 3.01
N PHE A 171 1.00 0.52 3.60
CA PHE A 171 2.32 1.07 3.87
C PHE A 171 3.06 1.46 2.59
N TYR A 172 3.01 0.61 1.56
CA TYR A 172 3.59 0.87 0.25
C TYR A 172 3.01 2.16 -0.38
N SER A 173 1.71 2.32 -0.35
CA SER A 173 1.04 3.51 -0.87
C SER A 173 1.50 4.79 -0.18
N ARG A 174 1.57 4.80 1.15
CA ARG A 174 2.09 5.95 1.92
C ARG A 174 3.55 6.25 1.59
N ALA A 175 4.37 5.23 1.38
CA ALA A 175 5.76 5.40 0.99
C ALA A 175 5.88 6.02 -0.41
N ILE A 176 5.08 5.56 -1.37
CA ILE A 176 5.01 6.14 -2.72
C ILE A 176 4.56 7.60 -2.66
N ASP A 177 3.51 7.94 -1.89
CA ASP A 177 3.06 9.33 -1.70
C ASP A 177 4.17 10.22 -1.11
N ALA A 178 4.99 9.67 -0.20
CA ALA A 178 6.11 10.40 0.39
C ALA A 178 7.26 10.62 -0.60
N ILE A 179 7.54 9.66 -1.47
CA ILE A 179 8.55 9.77 -2.54
C ILE A 179 8.06 10.76 -3.61
N ASP A 180 6.78 10.72 -3.94
CA ASP A 180 6.20 11.57 -4.99
C ASP A 180 6.33 13.06 -4.66
N LYS A 181 6.12 13.44 -3.41
CA LYS A 181 6.34 14.82 -2.94
C LYS A 181 7.78 15.31 -3.14
N LYS A 182 8.74 14.39 -3.28
CA LYS A 182 10.17 14.66 -3.41
C LYS A 182 10.68 14.50 -4.84
N SER A 183 10.21 13.45 -5.53
CA SER A 183 10.59 13.13 -6.92
C SER A 183 9.44 12.45 -7.68
N PRO A 184 8.51 13.23 -8.27
CA PRO A 184 7.41 12.70 -9.09
C PRO A 184 7.90 11.85 -10.27
N LYS A 185 9.07 12.22 -10.85
CA LYS A 185 9.68 11.48 -11.96
C LYS A 185 10.03 10.05 -11.58
N MET A 186 10.58 9.85 -10.39
CA MET A 186 10.92 8.54 -9.84
C MET A 186 9.67 7.68 -9.68
N VAL A 187 8.62 8.24 -9.10
CA VAL A 187 7.34 7.55 -8.88
C VAL A 187 6.69 7.15 -10.21
N ALA A 188 6.69 8.03 -11.21
CA ALA A 188 6.15 7.70 -12.53
C ALA A 188 6.86 6.49 -13.16
N LYS A 189 8.18 6.36 -13.01
CA LYS A 189 8.95 5.21 -13.49
C LYS A 189 8.67 3.94 -12.70
N ILE A 190 8.47 4.03 -11.39
CA ILE A 190 8.10 2.90 -10.54
C ILE A 190 6.70 2.41 -10.89
N LEU A 191 5.70 3.30 -10.90
CA LEU A 191 4.31 2.94 -11.16
C LEU A 191 4.07 2.48 -12.60
N SER A 192 4.86 2.94 -13.57
CA SER A 192 4.82 2.40 -14.94
C SER A 192 5.38 0.98 -15.05
N GLY A 193 6.07 0.47 -14.01
CA GLY A 193 6.74 -0.82 -14.01
C GLY A 193 8.13 -0.80 -14.70
N LYS A 194 8.60 0.37 -15.14
CA LYS A 194 9.93 0.51 -15.75
C LYS A 194 11.03 0.22 -14.72
N TYR A 195 10.83 0.67 -13.45
CA TYR A 195 11.73 0.35 -12.35
C TYR A 195 11.10 -0.70 -11.46
N LYS A 196 11.81 -1.83 -11.29
CA LYS A 196 11.43 -2.90 -10.34
C LYS A 196 12.22 -2.71 -9.06
N ILE A 197 11.56 -2.23 -8.02
CA ILE A 197 12.18 -1.96 -6.72
C ILE A 197 11.48 -2.82 -5.68
N SER A 198 12.24 -3.44 -4.78
CA SER A 198 11.67 -4.26 -3.71
C SER A 198 10.87 -3.40 -2.72
N TYR A 199 9.90 -4.01 -2.04
CA TYR A 199 9.11 -3.34 -1.00
C TYR A 199 9.99 -2.65 0.05
N ASN A 200 11.02 -3.34 0.54
CA ASN A 200 11.92 -2.79 1.56
C ASN A 200 12.69 -1.57 1.05
N ASN A 201 13.10 -1.59 -0.22
CA ASN A 201 13.80 -0.46 -0.82
C ASN A 201 12.89 0.76 -1.01
N ILE A 202 11.61 0.56 -1.34
CA ILE A 202 10.62 1.64 -1.38
C ILE A 202 10.47 2.28 0.01
N MET A 203 10.40 1.46 1.07
CA MET A 203 10.30 1.97 2.44
C MET A 203 11.53 2.76 2.87
N GLU A 204 12.74 2.36 2.45
CA GLU A 204 13.97 3.11 2.71
C GLU A 204 14.04 4.39 1.87
N LEU A 205 13.69 4.30 0.58
CA LEU A 205 13.66 5.45 -0.35
C LEU A 205 12.74 6.57 0.18
N ALA A 206 11.61 6.22 0.76
CA ALA A 206 10.67 7.18 1.33
C ALA A 206 11.26 8.01 2.50
N LYS A 207 12.28 7.51 3.19
CA LYS A 207 12.96 8.19 4.31
C LYS A 207 14.04 9.17 3.86
N LEU A 208 14.49 9.10 2.61
CA LEU A 208 15.55 9.93 2.08
C LEU A 208 15.05 11.35 1.78
N SER A 209 15.99 12.30 1.72
CA SER A 209 15.73 13.68 1.24
C SER A 209 15.45 13.72 -0.26
N ALA A 210 14.95 14.85 -0.76
CA ALA A 210 14.70 15.04 -2.19
C ALA A 210 16.00 14.94 -3.00
N ASP A 211 17.08 15.54 -2.50
CA ASP A 211 18.39 15.54 -3.18
C ASP A 211 19.01 14.14 -3.26
N GLU A 212 18.86 13.33 -2.20
CA GLU A 212 19.31 11.94 -2.19
C GLU A 212 18.53 11.09 -3.20
N ILE A 213 17.22 11.27 -3.29
CA ILE A 213 16.36 10.57 -4.24
C ILE A 213 16.73 10.95 -5.69
N GLU A 214 16.96 12.25 -5.95
CA GLU A 214 17.31 12.71 -7.30
C GLU A 214 18.67 12.14 -7.74
N ARG A 215 19.67 12.11 -6.87
CA ARG A 215 20.97 11.45 -7.17
C ARG A 215 20.83 9.97 -7.49
N ILE A 216 19.94 9.27 -6.75
CA ILE A 216 19.65 7.85 -7.01
C ILE A 216 18.95 7.71 -8.36
N TYR A 217 17.99 8.57 -8.65
CA TYR A 217 17.29 8.60 -9.93
C TYR A 217 18.24 8.79 -11.11
N GLU A 218 19.12 9.80 -11.06
CA GLU A 218 20.11 10.07 -12.09
C GLU A 218 21.06 8.87 -12.29
N ARG A 219 21.48 8.24 -11.20
CA ARG A 219 22.36 7.06 -11.25
C ARG A 219 21.71 5.85 -11.90
N ILE A 220 20.40 5.62 -11.66
CA ILE A 220 19.61 4.57 -12.28
C ILE A 220 19.44 4.85 -13.79
N GLU A 221 19.11 6.08 -14.15
CA GLU A 221 18.95 6.48 -15.57
C GLU A 221 20.28 6.35 -16.35
N GLN A 222 21.41 6.75 -15.76
CA GLN A 222 22.74 6.61 -16.39
C GLN A 222 23.13 5.16 -16.66
N LYS A 223 22.72 4.23 -15.80
CA LYS A 223 23.04 2.80 -15.92
C LYS A 223 22.03 2.01 -16.76
N GLU A 224 20.98 2.64 -17.27
CA GLU A 224 19.86 2.00 -17.98
C GLU A 224 19.28 0.76 -17.26
N GLN A 225 19.36 0.73 -15.93
CA GLN A 225 18.92 -0.42 -15.14
C GLN A 225 17.40 -0.41 -14.93
N SER A 226 16.73 -1.45 -15.38
CA SER A 226 15.31 -1.67 -15.09
C SER A 226 15.06 -2.32 -13.73
N TYR A 227 16.07 -2.95 -13.14
CA TYR A 227 16.00 -3.63 -11.84
C TYR A 227 17.13 -3.17 -10.93
N VAL A 228 16.80 -2.76 -9.71
CA VAL A 228 17.75 -2.41 -8.66
C VAL A 228 17.78 -3.55 -7.64
N PRO A 229 18.80 -4.43 -7.64
CA PRO A 229 18.92 -5.51 -6.67
C PRO A 229 18.98 -4.95 -5.24
N TYR A 230 18.42 -5.67 -4.28
CA TYR A 230 18.39 -5.25 -2.87
C TYR A 230 19.78 -4.92 -2.31
N SER A 231 20.80 -5.74 -2.65
CA SER A 231 22.19 -5.53 -2.23
C SER A 231 22.78 -4.23 -2.78
N ASN A 232 22.53 -3.92 -4.05
CA ASN A 232 23.07 -2.72 -4.69
C ASN A 232 22.36 -1.45 -4.22
N SER A 233 21.03 -1.49 -4.00
CA SER A 233 20.30 -0.35 -3.48
C SER A 233 20.68 -0.06 -2.03
N ARG A 234 20.90 -1.09 -1.20
CA ARG A 234 21.34 -0.90 0.19
C ARG A 234 22.74 -0.28 0.26
N GLN A 235 23.65 -0.65 -0.62
CA GLN A 235 24.97 -0.02 -0.73
C GLN A 235 24.88 1.44 -1.19
N VAL A 236 24.05 1.72 -2.19
CA VAL A 236 23.78 3.08 -2.66
C VAL A 236 23.21 3.95 -1.53
N PHE A 237 22.24 3.46 -0.78
CA PHE A 237 21.66 4.17 0.35
C PHE A 237 22.64 4.37 1.51
N ILE A 238 23.55 3.43 1.75
CA ILE A 238 24.61 3.54 2.77
C ILE A 238 25.66 4.56 2.35
N GLU A 239 26.07 4.57 1.10
CA GLU A 239 27.05 5.52 0.55
C GLU A 239 26.50 6.96 0.58
N GLU A 240 25.24 7.18 0.21
CA GLU A 240 24.61 8.50 0.29
C GLU A 240 24.48 8.98 1.74
N ARG A 241 24.17 8.11 2.69
CA ARG A 241 24.16 8.45 4.13
C ARG A 241 25.53 8.76 4.68
N LYS A 242 26.59 8.14 4.18
CA LYS A 242 27.98 8.46 4.58
C LYS A 242 28.38 9.86 4.13
N GLY A 243 27.99 10.27 2.92
CA GLY A 243 28.25 11.63 2.43
C GLY A 243 27.53 12.74 3.23
N ALA A 244 26.38 12.44 3.81
CA ALA A 244 25.60 13.40 4.62
C ALA A 244 26.07 13.48 6.11
N ASN A 245 26.80 12.48 6.61
CA ASN A 245 27.19 12.35 8.02
C ASN A 245 28.66 12.58 8.33
N GLU A 246 29.47 13.06 7.37
CA GLU A 246 30.89 13.33 7.64
C GLU A 246 31.17 14.46 8.64
N THR A 247 30.12 15.14 9.15
CA THR A 247 30.25 16.17 10.19
C THR A 247 29.85 15.76 11.60
N ARG A 248 29.31 14.55 11.82
CA ARG A 248 28.92 14.11 13.18
C ARG A 248 29.11 12.60 13.37
N PHE A 249 30.12 12.21 14.08
CA PHE A 249 30.52 10.89 14.57
C PHE A 249 31.54 10.15 13.69
N LYS A 250 32.78 10.16 14.15
CA LYS A 250 33.73 9.09 13.87
C LYS A 250 33.32 7.88 14.72
N PRO A 251 32.85 6.77 14.15
CA PRO A 251 32.81 5.53 14.89
C PRO A 251 34.27 5.05 15.02
N GLU A 252 34.69 4.73 16.24
CA GLU A 252 35.90 3.94 16.46
C GLU A 252 35.85 2.72 15.55
N LYS A 253 36.97 2.48 14.85
CA LYS A 253 37.19 1.27 14.07
C LYS A 253 37.04 0.06 14.97
N LEU A 254 35.91 -0.63 14.90
CA LEU A 254 35.86 -2.05 15.18
C LEU A 254 36.57 -2.73 13.98
N GLU A 255 37.81 -3.10 14.19
CA GLU A 255 38.59 -3.90 13.25
C GLU A 255 37.93 -5.27 13.12
N GLY A 256 37.67 -5.68 11.89
CA GLY A 256 37.41 -7.05 11.51
C GLY A 256 35.97 -7.52 11.65
N THR A 257 35.21 -7.30 10.58
CA THR A 257 34.28 -8.33 10.05
C THR A 257 34.01 -7.99 8.59
N THR A 258 34.72 -8.65 7.70
CA THR A 258 34.37 -8.70 6.29
C THR A 258 33.23 -9.69 6.12
N VAL A 259 32.40 -9.52 5.08
CA VAL A 259 31.27 -10.41 4.68
C VAL A 259 31.75 -11.86 4.40
N LYS A 260 33.03 -12.17 4.55
CA LYS A 260 33.61 -13.51 4.52
C LYS A 260 33.56 -14.24 5.85
N ASP A 261 33.34 -13.52 6.94
CA ASP A 261 33.02 -14.14 8.22
C ASP A 261 31.50 -14.25 8.35
N MET A 262 30.91 -15.18 7.60
CA MET A 262 29.65 -15.79 8.06
C MET A 262 29.94 -16.26 9.48
N PRO A 263 29.07 -15.92 10.46
CA PRO A 263 29.27 -16.44 11.80
C PRO A 263 29.48 -17.94 11.68
N VAL A 264 30.60 -18.42 12.20
CA VAL A 264 30.84 -19.84 12.39
C VAL A 264 29.55 -20.39 12.98
N PHE A 265 29.05 -21.51 12.44
CA PHE A 265 27.85 -22.17 12.91
C PHE A 265 27.91 -22.16 14.44
N ASP A 266 27.04 -21.35 15.03
CA ASP A 266 26.88 -21.29 16.48
C ASP A 266 25.92 -22.42 16.86
N PRO A 267 26.39 -23.51 17.44
CA PRO A 267 25.54 -24.62 17.83
C PRO A 267 24.46 -24.22 18.83
N ASP A 268 24.64 -23.08 19.54
CA ASP A 268 23.68 -22.55 20.50
C ASP A 268 22.62 -21.65 19.91
N ALA A 269 22.76 -21.24 18.63
CA ALA A 269 21.84 -20.32 17.99
C ALA A 269 20.41 -20.84 17.92
N GLU A 270 20.23 -22.12 17.57
CA GLU A 270 18.91 -22.78 17.49
C GLU A 270 18.29 -22.95 18.88
N ILE A 271 19.09 -23.33 19.88
CA ILE A 271 18.64 -23.43 21.28
C ILE A 271 18.24 -22.09 21.83
N SER A 272 19.03 -21.05 21.55
CA SER A 272 18.74 -19.68 21.94
C SER A 272 17.46 -19.15 21.29
N SER A 273 17.23 -19.44 20.00
CA SER A 273 16.02 -19.10 19.27
C SER A 273 14.78 -19.77 19.88
N LEU A 274 14.88 -21.06 20.19
CA LEU A 274 13.78 -21.80 20.83
C LEU A 274 13.50 -21.26 22.25
N ARG A 275 14.54 -20.94 23.02
CA ARG A 275 14.41 -20.32 24.36
C ARG A 275 13.62 -19.02 24.31
N LEU A 276 13.76 -18.19 23.27
CA LEU A 276 13.02 -16.95 23.11
C LEU A 276 11.55 -17.15 22.71
N THR A 277 11.23 -18.28 22.05
CA THR A 277 9.87 -18.57 21.58
C THR A 277 9.00 -19.27 22.63
N VAL A 278 9.57 -20.09 23.49
CA VAL A 278 8.84 -20.85 24.53
C VAL A 278 7.99 -19.97 25.45
N PRO A 279 8.44 -18.79 25.94
CA PRO A 279 7.61 -17.90 26.76
C PRO A 279 6.32 -17.43 26.06
N SER A 280 6.36 -17.26 24.75
CA SER A 280 5.17 -16.90 23.96
C SER A 280 4.15 -18.04 23.92
N TRP A 281 4.60 -19.29 23.83
CA TRP A 281 3.71 -20.47 23.90
C TRP A 281 3.06 -20.59 25.28
N THR A 282 3.85 -20.44 26.34
CA THR A 282 3.36 -20.46 27.73
C THR A 282 2.28 -19.41 27.95
N SER A 283 2.55 -18.14 27.55
CA SER A 283 1.58 -17.05 27.67
C SER A 283 0.29 -17.30 26.86
N SER A 284 0.40 -17.98 25.71
CA SER A 284 -0.76 -18.35 24.90
C SER A 284 -1.62 -19.42 25.57
N ILE A 285 -0.99 -20.42 26.19
CA ILE A 285 -1.67 -21.48 26.94
C ILE A 285 -2.37 -20.88 28.18
N GLU A 286 -1.67 -20.05 28.96
CA GLU A 286 -2.22 -19.37 30.14
C GLU A 286 -3.41 -18.49 29.78
N ARG A 287 -3.35 -17.79 28.65
CA ARG A 287 -4.47 -16.97 28.18
C ARG A 287 -5.70 -17.82 27.87
N VAL A 288 -5.53 -18.98 27.26
CA VAL A 288 -6.63 -19.91 26.99
C VAL A 288 -7.19 -20.45 28.30
N MET A 289 -6.33 -20.85 29.24
CA MET A 289 -6.76 -21.34 30.55
C MET A 289 -7.57 -20.32 31.36
N ASN A 290 -7.13 -19.04 31.29
CA ASN A 290 -7.73 -17.99 32.11
C ASN A 290 -8.96 -17.32 31.46
N LYS A 291 -9.10 -17.36 30.14
CA LYS A 291 -10.16 -16.63 29.41
C LYS A 291 -11.22 -17.51 28.79
N THR A 292 -11.01 -18.83 28.74
CA THR A 292 -11.93 -19.72 28.02
C THR A 292 -12.81 -20.49 29.01
N ASP A 293 -14.12 -20.35 28.86
CA ASP A 293 -15.10 -21.20 29.51
C ASP A 293 -15.21 -22.52 28.73
N PHE A 294 -14.50 -23.55 29.21
CA PHE A 294 -14.41 -24.84 28.53
C PHE A 294 -15.76 -25.56 28.42
N GLU A 295 -16.72 -25.29 29.31
CA GLU A 295 -18.04 -25.91 29.24
C GLU A 295 -18.84 -25.43 28.01
N LYS A 296 -18.59 -24.19 27.59
CA LYS A 296 -19.23 -23.59 26.39
C LYS A 296 -18.55 -23.94 25.07
N THR A 297 -17.38 -24.58 25.11
CA THR A 297 -16.65 -24.94 23.89
C THR A 297 -17.17 -26.25 23.28
N THR A 298 -17.09 -26.37 21.95
CA THR A 298 -17.53 -27.58 21.24
C THR A 298 -16.60 -28.76 21.53
N LYS A 299 -17.16 -29.97 21.57
CA LYS A 299 -16.38 -31.22 21.75
C LYS A 299 -15.31 -31.38 20.66
N SER A 300 -15.60 -30.97 19.42
CA SER A 300 -14.66 -31.04 18.30
C SER A 300 -13.45 -30.14 18.51
N ALA A 301 -13.66 -28.87 18.91
CA ALA A 301 -12.57 -27.92 19.16
C ALA A 301 -11.68 -28.40 20.32
N ARG A 302 -12.28 -28.91 21.41
CA ARG A 302 -11.53 -29.49 22.54
C ARG A 302 -10.69 -30.68 22.11
N LYS A 303 -11.26 -31.61 21.33
CA LYS A 303 -10.53 -32.76 20.83
C LYS A 303 -9.34 -32.36 19.96
N SER A 304 -9.56 -31.46 18.99
CA SER A 304 -8.48 -30.97 18.12
C SER A 304 -7.36 -30.29 18.91
N LEU A 305 -7.67 -29.51 19.94
CA LEU A 305 -6.66 -28.88 20.80
C LEU A 305 -5.89 -29.94 21.63
N ILE A 306 -6.58 -30.94 22.16
CA ILE A 306 -5.96 -32.04 22.92
C ILE A 306 -4.96 -32.79 22.03
N ASP A 307 -5.35 -33.12 20.78
CA ASP A 307 -4.48 -33.87 19.85
C ASP A 307 -3.18 -33.08 19.56
N VAL A 308 -3.28 -31.78 19.33
CA VAL A 308 -2.10 -30.91 19.08
C VAL A 308 -1.23 -30.77 20.33
N LEU A 309 -1.83 -30.62 21.52
CA LEU A 309 -1.09 -30.50 22.78
C LEU A 309 -0.36 -31.83 23.15
N LEU A 310 -0.94 -32.97 22.85
CA LEU A 310 -0.27 -34.28 23.04
C LEU A 310 0.95 -34.43 22.12
N ILE A 311 0.85 -34.01 20.86
CA ILE A 311 1.98 -33.98 19.92
C ILE A 311 3.08 -33.06 20.46
N MET A 312 2.71 -31.86 20.91
CA MET A 312 3.66 -30.90 21.48
C MET A 312 4.33 -31.42 22.73
N GLN A 313 3.57 -32.05 23.65
CA GLN A 313 4.10 -32.67 24.86
C GLN A 313 5.13 -33.75 24.52
N HIS A 314 4.83 -34.60 23.55
CA HIS A 314 5.76 -35.65 23.11
C HIS A 314 7.08 -35.07 22.59
N LYS A 315 6.99 -34.02 21.73
CA LYS A 315 8.18 -33.36 21.22
C LYS A 315 9.00 -32.63 22.27
N ILE A 316 8.35 -32.03 23.27
CA ILE A 316 9.04 -31.41 24.41
C ILE A 316 9.79 -32.46 25.21
N LEU A 317 9.17 -33.61 25.50
CA LEU A 317 9.82 -34.70 26.24
C LEU A 317 10.99 -35.29 25.46
N GLU A 318 10.86 -35.49 24.14
CA GLU A 318 11.95 -35.91 23.26
C GLU A 318 13.14 -34.92 23.30
N LEU A 319 12.86 -33.63 23.24
CA LEU A 319 13.89 -32.60 23.31
C LEU A 319 14.57 -32.56 24.68
N LEU A 320 13.79 -32.67 25.77
CA LEU A 320 14.32 -32.68 27.13
C LEU A 320 15.21 -33.89 27.38
N SER A 321 14.91 -35.07 26.80
CA SER A 321 15.79 -36.23 26.90
C SER A 321 17.13 -35.99 26.21
N LYS A 322 17.13 -35.42 25.03
CA LYS A 322 18.36 -35.06 24.28
C LYS A 322 19.22 -34.00 24.97
N LEU A 323 18.60 -33.07 25.68
CA LEU A 323 19.32 -32.02 26.44
C LEU A 323 19.89 -32.50 27.78
N LYS A 324 19.50 -33.67 28.24
CA LYS A 324 19.96 -34.28 29.51
C LYS A 324 20.96 -35.41 29.33
N GLU A 325 21.25 -35.78 28.08
CA GLU A 325 22.25 -36.80 27.74
C GLU A 325 23.67 -36.19 27.72
N ASP A 326 24.11 -35.55 28.85
CA ASP A 326 25.50 -35.19 29.16
C ASP A 326 26.04 -36.04 30.29
#